data_4b2f1e7e27e2b16bb4c4acfcc3e143bb
#
_entry.id   4b2f1e7e27e2b16bb4c4acfcc3e143bb
#
_cell.length_a   1.000
_cell.length_b   1.000
_cell.length_c   1.000
_cell.angle_alpha   90.00
_cell.angle_beta   90.00
_cell.angle_gamma   90.00
#
_symmetry.space_group_name_H-M   'P 1'
#
loop_
_entity.id
_entity.type
_entity.pdbx_description
1 polymer ?
#
loop_
_entity_poly.entity_id
_entity_poly.type
_entity_poly.pdbx_seq_one_letter_code
_entity_poly.pdbx_strand_id
1 'polypeptide(L)'
;ILLKHGALVGQKPLVCISVREWCNMNHYKEIVAQAADRIVEDFQAQVVFLPMQYPEDVKTAQLVADMAQHKMLVLPEEYNTSQLLSIVGNMDLLISIRLHALIFAGVMGVPMIGISYDPKVDRFLESVGEESVGTLENVELEKLMAQIHLKWKDREGFSQQNEQLFDDLRHLAMCNAELAYSVIGKD
;
A
#
# COMPACT_ATOMS: atom_id res chain seq x y z
N ILE A 1 -5.43 6.76 15.66
CA ILE A 1 -5.52 7.50 14.39
C ILE A 1 -6.74 7.03 13.63
N LEU A 2 -6.78 5.78 13.18
CA LEU A 2 -7.85 5.22 12.35
C LEU A 2 -9.26 5.49 12.91
N LEU A 3 -9.51 5.14 14.16
CA LEU A 3 -10.80 5.38 14.82
C LEU A 3 -11.16 6.86 14.91
N LYS A 4 -10.18 7.75 15.14
CA LYS A 4 -10.37 9.21 15.17
C LYS A 4 -10.94 9.74 13.84
N HIS A 5 -10.54 9.13 12.73
CA HIS A 5 -10.96 9.53 11.38
C HIS A 5 -12.15 8.71 10.84
N GLY A 6 -12.73 7.82 11.64
CA GLY A 6 -13.94 7.07 11.28
C GLY A 6 -13.67 5.74 10.58
N ALA A 7 -12.46 5.18 10.73
CA ALA A 7 -12.20 3.82 10.28
C ALA A 7 -12.90 2.81 11.20
N LEU A 8 -13.51 1.78 10.59
CA LEU A 8 -14.31 0.76 11.25
C LEU A 8 -13.44 -0.44 11.70
N VAL A 9 -12.35 -0.14 12.43
CA VAL A 9 -11.40 -1.15 12.92
C VAL A 9 -12.12 -2.20 13.75
N GLY A 10 -11.93 -3.48 13.41
CA GLY A 10 -12.55 -4.62 14.07
C GLY A 10 -14.06 -4.80 13.77
N GLN A 11 -14.66 -3.93 12.95
CA GLN A 11 -16.06 -4.02 12.53
C GLN A 11 -16.19 -4.43 11.06
N LYS A 12 -15.26 -3.96 10.23
CA LYS A 12 -15.14 -4.30 8.81
C LYS A 12 -13.68 -4.55 8.47
N PRO A 13 -13.42 -5.37 7.44
CA PRO A 13 -12.09 -5.42 6.85
C PRO A 13 -11.68 -4.05 6.32
N LEU A 14 -10.37 -3.75 6.38
CA LEU A 14 -9.81 -2.47 5.95
C LEU A 14 -8.85 -2.69 4.77
N VAL A 15 -9.09 -2.02 3.67
CA VAL A 15 -8.19 -2.02 2.51
C VAL A 15 -7.54 -0.66 2.38
N CYS A 16 -6.21 -0.64 2.45
CA CYS A 16 -5.43 0.57 2.27
C CYS A 16 -5.15 0.83 0.78
N ILE A 17 -5.34 2.06 0.34
CA ILE A 17 -4.89 2.51 -0.99
C ILE A 17 -3.96 3.71 -0.81
N SER A 18 -2.77 3.65 -1.42
CA SER A 18 -1.84 4.78 -1.42
C SER A 18 -1.50 5.20 -2.84
N VAL A 19 -1.94 6.40 -3.19
CA VAL A 19 -1.78 7.01 -4.52
C VAL A 19 -0.90 8.26 -4.46
N ARG A 20 -0.39 8.66 -5.61
CA ARG A 20 0.35 9.91 -5.80
C ARG A 20 0.02 10.54 -7.15
N GLU A 21 0.22 11.84 -7.26
CA GLU A 21 0.17 12.50 -8.55
C GLU A 21 1.40 12.11 -9.41
N TRP A 22 1.15 11.82 -10.68
CA TRP A 22 2.22 11.50 -11.62
C TRP A 22 1.88 12.00 -13.02
N CYS A 23 2.65 12.98 -13.51
CA CYS A 23 2.57 13.49 -14.88
C CYS A 23 1.14 13.81 -15.38
N ASN A 24 0.24 14.22 -14.50
CA ASN A 24 -1.19 14.48 -14.79
C ASN A 24 -1.93 13.29 -15.44
N MET A 25 -1.46 12.06 -15.23
CA MET A 25 -2.12 10.85 -15.72
C MET A 25 -3.43 10.62 -14.96
N ASN A 26 -4.52 10.37 -15.66
CA ASN A 26 -5.82 10.07 -15.05
C ASN A 26 -6.21 8.59 -15.14
N HIS A 27 -5.69 7.86 -16.12
CA HIS A 27 -6.07 6.47 -16.36
C HIS A 27 -6.01 5.61 -15.08
N TYR A 28 -4.85 5.54 -14.41
CA TYR A 28 -4.73 4.73 -13.18
C TYR A 28 -5.65 5.22 -12.05
N LYS A 29 -5.94 6.53 -11.98
CA LYS A 29 -6.83 7.09 -10.95
C LYS A 29 -8.26 6.58 -11.12
N GLU A 30 -8.73 6.55 -12.36
CA GLU A 30 -10.06 6.00 -12.70
C GLU A 30 -10.13 4.50 -12.41
N ILE A 31 -9.09 3.74 -12.76
CA ILE A 31 -9.01 2.30 -12.47
C ILE A 31 -9.00 2.05 -10.95
N VAL A 32 -8.21 2.83 -10.19
CA VAL A 32 -8.14 2.69 -8.73
C VAL A 32 -9.48 3.06 -8.07
N ALA A 33 -10.17 4.09 -8.55
CA ALA A 33 -11.50 4.45 -8.05
C ALA A 33 -12.54 3.35 -8.29
N GLN A 34 -12.56 2.78 -9.51
CA GLN A 34 -13.44 1.64 -9.84
C GLN A 34 -13.10 0.39 -9.02
N ALA A 35 -11.81 0.11 -8.81
CA ALA A 35 -11.37 -1.00 -7.96
C ALA A 35 -11.80 -0.78 -6.50
N ALA A 36 -11.72 0.46 -6.00
CA ALA A 36 -12.16 0.81 -4.66
C ALA A 36 -13.67 0.56 -4.47
N ASP A 37 -14.50 0.90 -5.47
CA ASP A 37 -15.93 0.58 -5.44
C ASP A 37 -16.18 -0.93 -5.39
N ARG A 38 -15.51 -1.70 -6.24
CA ARG A 38 -15.64 -3.17 -6.25
C ARG A 38 -15.12 -3.81 -4.96
N ILE A 39 -14.09 -3.27 -4.33
CA ILE A 39 -13.62 -3.73 -3.00
C ILE A 39 -14.73 -3.58 -1.95
N VAL A 40 -15.45 -2.46 -1.95
CA VAL A 40 -16.57 -2.25 -1.03
C VAL A 40 -17.70 -3.24 -1.32
N GLU A 41 -18.02 -3.47 -2.58
CA GLU A 41 -19.12 -4.35 -3.02
C GLU A 41 -18.81 -5.83 -2.76
N ASP A 42 -17.65 -6.29 -3.21
CA ASP A 42 -17.29 -7.72 -3.20
C ASP A 42 -16.90 -8.22 -1.80
N PHE A 43 -16.25 -7.36 -0.99
CA PHE A 43 -15.67 -7.77 0.30
C PHE A 43 -16.33 -7.11 1.52
N GLN A 44 -17.30 -6.21 1.32
CA GLN A 44 -17.90 -5.39 2.39
C GLN A 44 -16.83 -4.64 3.21
N ALA A 45 -15.67 -4.39 2.62
CA ALA A 45 -14.54 -3.73 3.24
C ALA A 45 -14.71 -2.21 3.26
N GLN A 46 -14.01 -1.55 4.17
CA GLN A 46 -13.85 -0.10 4.11
C GLN A 46 -12.52 0.23 3.43
N VAL A 47 -12.56 1.07 2.41
CA VAL A 47 -11.36 1.58 1.75
C VAL A 47 -10.84 2.82 2.47
N VAL A 48 -9.54 2.80 2.77
CA VAL A 48 -8.82 3.86 3.46
C VAL A 48 -7.66 4.35 2.58
N PHE A 49 -7.73 5.60 2.12
CA PHE A 49 -6.62 6.22 1.43
C PHE A 49 -5.57 6.73 2.41
N LEU A 50 -4.33 6.26 2.26
CA LEU A 50 -3.18 6.62 3.09
C LEU A 50 -2.21 7.51 2.30
N PRO A 51 -2.15 8.82 2.56
CA PRO A 51 -1.14 9.69 1.98
C PRO A 51 0.23 9.41 2.61
N MET A 52 1.24 9.29 1.76
CA MET A 52 2.64 9.09 2.16
C MET A 52 3.45 10.39 2.12
N GLN A 53 3.00 11.37 1.34
CA GLN A 53 3.58 12.71 1.24
C GLN A 53 2.48 13.74 1.43
N TYR A 54 2.62 14.53 2.49
CA TYR A 54 1.68 15.60 2.81
C TYR A 54 2.17 16.93 2.22
N PRO A 55 1.29 17.77 1.68
CA PRO A 55 -0.15 17.57 1.48
C PRO A 55 -0.52 17.00 0.09
N GLU A 56 0.46 16.70 -0.77
CA GLU A 56 0.25 16.37 -2.19
C GLU A 56 -0.59 15.11 -2.37
N ASP A 57 -0.27 14.05 -1.63
CA ASP A 57 -0.97 12.78 -1.75
C ASP A 57 -2.40 12.85 -1.21
N VAL A 58 -2.67 13.74 -0.23
CA VAL A 58 -4.04 13.97 0.27
C VAL A 58 -4.94 14.49 -0.85
N LYS A 59 -4.43 15.43 -1.66
CA LYS A 59 -5.19 15.98 -2.81
C LYS A 59 -5.48 14.91 -3.86
N THR A 60 -4.47 14.09 -4.17
CA THR A 60 -4.64 13.00 -5.15
C THR A 60 -5.59 11.93 -4.61
N ALA A 61 -5.46 11.55 -3.34
CA ALA A 61 -6.34 10.60 -2.69
C ALA A 61 -7.79 11.09 -2.67
N GLN A 62 -8.01 12.37 -2.36
CA GLN A 62 -9.35 12.97 -2.40
C GLN A 62 -9.92 12.97 -3.82
N LEU A 63 -9.10 13.34 -4.83
CA LEU A 63 -9.53 13.30 -6.23
C LEU A 63 -9.97 11.89 -6.65
N VAL A 64 -9.22 10.85 -6.28
CA VAL A 64 -9.57 9.45 -6.59
C VAL A 64 -10.81 9.02 -5.81
N ALA A 65 -10.92 9.39 -4.53
CA ALA A 65 -12.09 9.10 -3.71
C ALA A 65 -13.38 9.77 -4.25
N ASP A 66 -13.26 10.97 -4.81
CA ASP A 66 -14.38 11.69 -5.43
C ASP A 66 -14.82 11.10 -6.78
N MET A 67 -13.96 10.31 -7.44
CA MET A 67 -14.31 9.55 -8.65
C MET A 67 -15.10 8.27 -8.33
N ALA A 68 -14.99 7.75 -7.11
CA ALA A 68 -15.67 6.54 -6.68
C ALA A 68 -17.16 6.80 -6.37
N GLN A 69 -17.99 5.75 -6.50
CA GLN A 69 -19.42 5.80 -6.19
C GLN A 69 -19.68 5.63 -4.68
N HIS A 70 -18.84 4.84 -4.00
CA HIS A 70 -18.94 4.62 -2.57
C HIS A 70 -18.12 5.65 -1.80
N LYS A 71 -18.53 5.90 -0.56
CA LYS A 71 -17.76 6.80 0.33
C LYS A 71 -16.48 6.12 0.80
N MET A 72 -15.35 6.73 0.47
CA MET A 72 -14.02 6.32 0.91
C MET A 72 -13.58 7.16 2.12
N LEU A 73 -12.67 6.61 2.92
CA LEU A 73 -12.00 7.35 3.98
C LEU A 73 -10.65 7.85 3.47
N VAL A 74 -10.45 9.16 3.43
CA VAL A 74 -9.12 9.75 3.15
C VAL A 74 -8.53 10.25 4.46
N LEU A 75 -7.35 9.76 4.82
CA LEU A 75 -6.63 10.24 6.00
C LEU A 75 -6.03 11.62 5.71
N PRO A 76 -6.37 12.67 6.51
CA PRO A 76 -6.12 14.04 6.09
C PRO A 76 -4.85 14.67 6.66
N GLU A 77 -4.09 13.95 7.49
CA GLU A 77 -2.99 14.52 8.28
C GLU A 77 -1.63 13.99 7.77
N GLU A 78 -0.55 14.64 8.19
CA GLU A 78 0.81 14.13 8.07
C GLU A 78 1.07 13.13 9.20
N TYR A 79 1.68 12.00 8.86
CA TYR A 79 1.98 10.91 9.80
C TYR A 79 3.48 10.61 9.79
N ASN A 80 4.06 10.43 10.98
CA ASN A 80 5.43 9.94 11.08
C ASN A 80 5.50 8.42 10.77
N THR A 81 6.74 7.92 10.60
CA THR A 81 6.98 6.52 10.21
C THR A 81 6.31 5.51 11.15
N SER A 82 6.38 5.71 12.46
CA SER A 82 5.75 4.78 13.42
C SER A 82 4.23 4.78 13.32
N GLN A 83 3.64 5.95 13.03
CA GLN A 83 2.21 6.07 12.79
C GLN A 83 1.79 5.40 11.49
N LEU A 84 2.56 5.59 10.39
CA LEU A 84 2.32 4.94 9.11
C LEU A 84 2.40 3.41 9.23
N LEU A 85 3.41 2.88 9.90
CA LEU A 85 3.52 1.43 10.18
C LEU A 85 2.32 0.94 10.98
N SER A 86 1.91 1.65 12.03
CA SER A 86 0.74 1.28 12.83
C SER A 86 -0.56 1.32 12.02
N ILE A 87 -0.73 2.30 11.12
CA ILE A 87 -1.90 2.37 10.23
C ILE A 87 -1.89 1.17 9.29
N VAL A 88 -0.77 0.91 8.60
CA VAL A 88 -0.64 -0.21 7.66
C VAL A 88 -0.86 -1.55 8.35
N GLY A 89 -0.30 -1.76 9.55
CA GLY A 89 -0.46 -3.01 10.29
C GLY A 89 -1.89 -3.34 10.74
N ASN A 90 -2.84 -2.42 10.58
CA ASN A 90 -4.27 -2.66 10.82
C ASN A 90 -5.06 -2.90 9.53
N MET A 91 -4.39 -3.06 8.39
CA MET A 91 -5.04 -3.30 7.11
C MET A 91 -5.03 -4.79 6.75
N ASP A 92 -6.07 -5.24 6.07
CA ASP A 92 -6.18 -6.60 5.53
C ASP A 92 -5.52 -6.74 4.16
N LEU A 93 -5.37 -5.64 3.43
CA LEU A 93 -4.72 -5.57 2.11
C LEU A 93 -4.23 -4.15 1.85
N LEU A 94 -3.11 -4.02 1.14
CA LEU A 94 -2.60 -2.73 0.69
C LEU A 94 -2.41 -2.72 -0.83
N ILE A 95 -2.92 -1.68 -1.49
CA ILE A 95 -2.72 -1.41 -2.92
C ILE A 95 -1.96 -0.09 -3.04
N SER A 96 -0.84 -0.08 -3.73
CA SER A 96 -0.02 1.13 -3.72
C SER A 96 0.77 1.39 -5.00
N ILE A 97 0.86 2.68 -5.31
CA ILE A 97 1.83 3.24 -6.25
C ILE A 97 3.11 3.65 -5.48
N ARG A 98 2.97 3.99 -4.20
CA ARG A 98 4.07 4.46 -3.34
C ARG A 98 4.92 3.29 -2.84
N LEU A 99 6.22 3.29 -3.20
CA LEU A 99 7.17 2.26 -2.77
C LEU A 99 7.22 2.10 -1.24
N HIS A 100 7.29 3.21 -0.49
CA HIS A 100 7.37 3.13 0.97
C HIS A 100 6.13 2.49 1.62
N ALA A 101 4.94 2.67 1.04
CA ALA A 101 3.75 1.98 1.53
C ALA A 101 3.84 0.47 1.30
N LEU A 102 4.38 0.02 0.16
CA LEU A 102 4.64 -1.40 -0.11
C LEU A 102 5.68 -1.97 0.87
N ILE A 103 6.77 -1.23 1.13
CA ILE A 103 7.78 -1.62 2.13
C ILE A 103 7.13 -1.76 3.51
N PHE A 104 6.29 -0.82 3.91
CA PHE A 104 5.60 -0.87 5.20
C PHE A 104 4.62 -2.05 5.28
N ALA A 105 3.93 -2.39 4.19
CA ALA A 105 3.10 -3.58 4.13
C ALA A 105 3.93 -4.85 4.38
N GLY A 106 5.08 -4.99 3.71
CA GLY A 106 6.01 -6.08 3.93
C GLY A 106 6.49 -6.16 5.39
N VAL A 107 6.94 -5.04 5.97
CA VAL A 107 7.38 -4.98 7.37
C VAL A 107 6.29 -5.41 8.35
N MET A 108 5.03 -5.07 8.06
CA MET A 108 3.88 -5.35 8.91
C MET A 108 3.19 -6.69 8.59
N GLY A 109 3.68 -7.45 7.59
CA GLY A 109 3.10 -8.72 7.18
C GLY A 109 1.72 -8.58 6.53
N VAL A 110 1.44 -7.46 5.87
CA VAL A 110 0.18 -7.16 5.18
C VAL A 110 0.32 -7.51 3.70
N PRO A 111 -0.61 -8.28 3.11
CA PRO A 111 -0.61 -8.55 1.67
C PRO A 111 -0.61 -7.25 0.87
N MET A 112 0.16 -7.23 -0.23
CA MET A 112 0.32 -6.01 -1.01
C MET A 112 0.13 -6.25 -2.51
N ILE A 113 -0.31 -5.19 -3.21
CA ILE A 113 -0.39 -5.11 -4.67
C ILE A 113 0.25 -3.80 -5.10
N GLY A 114 1.26 -3.89 -5.96
CA GLY A 114 1.96 -2.72 -6.51
C GLY A 114 1.49 -2.36 -7.91
N ILE A 115 1.30 -1.06 -8.16
CA ILE A 115 1.17 -0.49 -9.50
C ILE A 115 2.47 0.27 -9.77
N SER A 116 3.19 -0.11 -10.82
CA SER A 116 4.52 0.44 -11.07
C SER A 116 4.47 1.82 -11.76
N TYR A 117 5.36 2.71 -11.38
CA TYR A 117 5.63 3.97 -12.05
C TYR A 117 7.14 4.21 -12.25
N ASP A 118 7.96 3.35 -11.65
CA ASP A 118 9.41 3.50 -11.59
C ASP A 118 10.02 2.10 -11.33
N PRO A 119 11.12 1.72 -12.00
CA PRO A 119 11.76 0.41 -11.83
C PRO A 119 12.10 0.02 -10.39
N LYS A 120 12.20 0.99 -9.47
CA LYS A 120 12.41 0.69 -8.04
C LYS A 120 11.22 -0.02 -7.40
N VAL A 121 10.00 0.22 -7.90
CA VAL A 121 8.78 -0.47 -7.42
C VAL A 121 8.84 -1.93 -7.86
N ASP A 122 9.14 -2.18 -9.13
CA ASP A 122 9.24 -3.54 -9.67
C ASP A 122 10.34 -4.33 -8.96
N ARG A 123 11.54 -3.75 -8.79
CA ARG A 123 12.65 -4.41 -8.06
C ARG A 123 12.31 -4.76 -6.62
N PHE A 124 11.58 -3.89 -5.93
CA PHE A 124 11.13 -4.19 -4.57
C PHE A 124 10.12 -5.35 -4.59
N LEU A 125 9.13 -5.31 -5.46
CA LEU A 125 8.14 -6.39 -5.57
C LEU A 125 8.82 -7.72 -5.90
N GLU A 126 9.71 -7.75 -6.88
CA GLU A 126 10.52 -8.94 -7.22
C GLU A 126 11.31 -9.46 -6.01
N SER A 127 11.88 -8.57 -5.19
CA SER A 127 12.65 -8.96 -4.00
C SER A 127 11.81 -9.62 -2.90
N VAL A 128 10.49 -9.42 -2.93
CA VAL A 128 9.53 -10.04 -2.01
C VAL A 128 8.68 -11.13 -2.67
N GLY A 129 9.08 -11.57 -3.89
CA GLY A 129 8.38 -12.64 -4.62
C GLY A 129 7.06 -12.19 -5.24
N GLU A 130 6.87 -10.90 -5.42
CA GLU A 130 5.67 -10.28 -6.00
C GLU A 130 5.96 -9.65 -7.36
N GLU A 131 4.91 -9.37 -8.11
CA GLU A 131 4.99 -8.64 -9.38
C GLU A 131 4.02 -7.44 -9.37
N SER A 132 4.36 -6.39 -10.13
CA SER A 132 3.43 -5.29 -10.33
C SER A 132 2.24 -5.73 -11.21
N VAL A 133 1.05 -5.24 -10.89
CA VAL A 133 -0.17 -5.56 -11.66
C VAL A 133 -0.23 -4.81 -13.00
N GLY A 134 0.72 -3.93 -13.23
CA GLY A 134 0.88 -3.08 -14.40
C GLY A 134 1.51 -1.74 -14.04
N THR A 135 1.67 -0.90 -15.06
CA THR A 135 2.14 0.48 -14.89
C THR A 135 0.98 1.47 -14.80
N LEU A 136 1.25 2.72 -14.43
CA LEU A 136 0.23 3.79 -14.41
C LEU A 136 -0.44 4.00 -15.78
N GLU A 137 0.26 3.63 -16.86
CA GLU A 137 -0.21 3.80 -18.24
C GLU A 137 -1.10 2.65 -18.71
N ASN A 138 -0.86 1.42 -18.19
CA ASN A 138 -1.46 0.20 -18.72
C ASN A 138 -2.16 -0.69 -17.68
N VAL A 139 -2.29 -0.25 -16.44
CA VAL A 139 -3.04 -1.01 -15.43
C VAL A 139 -4.49 -1.18 -15.88
N GLU A 140 -4.98 -2.42 -15.79
CA GLU A 140 -6.34 -2.79 -16.20
C GLU A 140 -7.16 -3.19 -14.98
N LEU A 141 -8.43 -2.77 -14.92
CA LEU A 141 -9.32 -3.05 -13.79
C LEU A 141 -9.45 -4.55 -13.52
N GLU A 142 -9.68 -5.36 -14.55
CA GLU A 142 -9.90 -6.80 -14.38
C GLU A 142 -8.64 -7.51 -13.88
N LYS A 143 -7.45 -7.09 -14.31
CA LYS A 143 -6.19 -7.63 -13.79
C LYS A 143 -5.97 -7.23 -12.34
N LEU A 144 -6.24 -5.96 -12.00
CA LEU A 144 -6.14 -5.49 -10.63
C LEU A 144 -7.11 -6.23 -9.71
N MET A 145 -8.37 -6.38 -10.12
CA MET A 145 -9.37 -7.12 -9.34
C MET A 145 -9.03 -8.60 -9.20
N ALA A 146 -8.49 -9.26 -10.23
CA ALA A 146 -8.03 -10.64 -10.13
C ALA A 146 -6.93 -10.80 -9.06
N GLN A 147 -5.97 -9.89 -9.01
CA GLN A 147 -4.94 -9.89 -7.96
C GLN A 147 -5.52 -9.58 -6.58
N ILE A 148 -6.47 -8.65 -6.49
CA ILE A 148 -7.17 -8.34 -5.24
C ILE A 148 -7.88 -9.59 -4.70
N HIS A 149 -8.65 -10.29 -5.52
CA HIS A 149 -9.35 -11.52 -5.12
C HIS A 149 -8.37 -12.62 -4.66
N LEU A 150 -7.25 -12.79 -5.38
CA LEU A 150 -6.22 -13.76 -5.01
C LEU A 150 -5.62 -13.45 -3.63
N LYS A 151 -5.13 -12.21 -3.43
CA LYS A 151 -4.53 -11.79 -2.17
C LYS A 151 -5.53 -11.77 -1.01
N TRP A 152 -6.77 -11.41 -1.29
CA TRP A 152 -7.83 -11.41 -0.30
C TRP A 152 -8.11 -12.79 0.29
N LYS A 153 -8.12 -13.80 -0.57
CA LYS A 153 -8.35 -15.19 -0.16
C LYS A 153 -7.28 -15.67 0.81
N ASP A 154 -6.02 -15.31 0.57
CA ASP A 154 -4.86 -15.83 1.29
C ASP A 154 -4.37 -14.87 2.41
N ARG A 155 -5.08 -13.75 2.65
CA ARG A 155 -4.64 -12.66 3.53
C ARG A 155 -4.34 -13.09 4.97
N GLU A 156 -5.14 -13.99 5.53
CA GLU A 156 -4.99 -14.42 6.93
C GLU A 156 -3.70 -15.22 7.17
N GLY A 157 -3.23 -15.95 6.16
CA GLY A 157 -2.00 -16.72 6.21
C GLY A 157 -0.75 -15.98 5.73
N PHE A 158 -0.90 -14.82 5.11
CA PHE A 158 0.18 -14.12 4.41
C PHE A 158 1.37 -13.78 5.30
N SER A 159 1.12 -13.26 6.49
CA SER A 159 2.19 -12.89 7.44
C SER A 159 3.04 -14.10 7.81
N GLN A 160 2.41 -15.23 8.15
CA GLN A 160 3.11 -16.45 8.56
C GLN A 160 3.87 -17.09 7.39
N GLN A 161 3.28 -17.10 6.19
CA GLN A 161 3.91 -17.67 4.99
C GLN A 161 5.16 -16.91 4.54
N ASN A 162 5.21 -15.61 4.81
CA ASN A 162 6.29 -14.72 4.37
C ASN A 162 7.20 -14.25 5.51
N GLU A 163 7.04 -14.74 6.73
CA GLU A 163 7.79 -14.31 7.91
C GLU A 163 9.31 -14.39 7.68
N GLN A 164 9.80 -15.54 7.21
CA GLN A 164 11.23 -15.72 6.95
C GLN A 164 11.78 -14.75 5.90
N LEU A 165 11.04 -14.51 4.82
CA LEU A 165 11.44 -13.58 3.76
C LEU A 165 11.60 -12.14 4.30
N PHE A 166 10.63 -11.68 5.08
CA PHE A 166 10.69 -10.34 5.65
C PHE A 166 11.73 -10.22 6.76
N ASP A 167 12.00 -11.28 7.51
CA ASP A 167 13.09 -11.30 8.49
C ASP A 167 14.46 -11.25 7.82
N ASP A 168 14.66 -11.97 6.72
CA ASP A 168 15.88 -11.90 5.91
C ASP A 168 16.12 -10.48 5.36
N LEU A 169 15.07 -9.81 4.87
CA LEU A 169 15.17 -8.43 4.39
C LEU A 169 15.48 -7.43 5.52
N ARG A 170 14.90 -7.62 6.72
CA ARG A 170 15.23 -6.81 7.90
C ARG A 170 16.70 -7.02 8.29
N HIS A 171 17.18 -8.25 8.27
CA HIS A 171 18.58 -8.56 8.57
C HIS A 171 19.53 -7.89 7.58
N LEU A 172 19.26 -7.95 6.27
CA LEU A 172 20.05 -7.27 5.24
C LEU A 172 20.06 -5.74 5.44
N ALA A 173 18.93 -5.15 5.81
CA ALA A 173 18.85 -3.72 6.10
C ALA A 173 19.72 -3.35 7.33
N MET A 174 19.74 -4.18 8.37
CA MET A 174 20.60 -3.98 9.56
C MET A 174 22.08 -4.13 9.21
N CYS A 175 22.47 -5.11 8.39
CA CYS A 175 23.84 -5.24 7.92
C CYS A 175 24.33 -4.00 7.17
N ASN A 176 23.47 -3.37 6.34
CA ASN A 176 23.81 -2.12 5.67
C ASN A 176 24.05 -0.96 6.67
N ALA A 177 23.24 -0.87 7.74
CA ALA A 177 23.41 0.14 8.78
C ALA A 177 24.73 -0.10 9.57
N GLU A 178 25.05 -1.35 9.92
CA GLU A 178 26.29 -1.71 10.59
C GLU A 178 27.51 -1.39 9.73
N LEU A 179 27.45 -1.68 8.43
CA LEU A 179 28.51 -1.36 7.48
C LEU A 179 28.72 0.16 7.41
N ALA A 180 27.66 0.94 7.30
CA ALA A 180 27.73 2.40 7.29
C ALA A 180 28.35 2.93 8.60
N TYR A 181 27.95 2.40 9.75
CA TYR A 181 28.48 2.79 11.05
C TYR A 181 29.97 2.45 11.18
N SER A 182 30.41 1.30 10.65
CA SER A 182 31.83 0.89 10.66
C SER A 182 32.75 1.80 9.84
N VAL A 183 32.20 2.54 8.88
CA VAL A 183 32.94 3.51 8.05
C VAL A 183 33.04 4.85 8.76
N ILE A 184 32.00 5.28 9.47
CA ILE A 184 31.95 6.58 10.19
C ILE A 184 32.77 6.56 11.48
N GLY A 185 32.88 5.42 12.16
CA GLY A 185 33.59 5.25 13.45
C GLY A 185 35.09 5.02 13.34
N LYS A 186 35.73 5.33 12.20
CA LYS A 186 37.18 5.15 11.97
C LYS A 186 38.00 6.44 11.99
N ASP A 187 37.44 7.55 12.51
CA ASP A 187 38.15 8.80 12.77
C ASP A 187 38.53 8.94 14.26
#